data_94563d2a40c9ba7bf92201772c54c00b
#
_entry.id   94563d2a40c9ba7bf92201772c54c00b
#
_cell.length_a   1.000
_cell.length_b   1.000
_cell.length_c   1.000
_cell.angle_alpha   90.00
_cell.angle_beta   90.00
_cell.angle_gamma   90.00
#
_symmetry.space_group_name_H-M   'P 1'
#
loop_
_entity.id
_entity.type
_entity.pdbx_description
1 polymer ?
#
loop_
_entity_poly.entity_id
_entity_poly.type
_entity_poly.pdbx_seq_one_letter_code
_entity_poly.pdbx_strand_id
1 'polypeptide(L)'
;MQNSEKLDSIKKSIDKFGDKWKSINPESVRRLRMQNRFKTGLEIAKYTAKIMRRDMDLYDKNPSMFTQSLGCWHGFIGQQKMISIKKHFGNTERRYLYLSGWMIAALRSEFGPLPDQSMHEKTSVPKLIEELYTFLRQADARELGDLFAKLDSADETQKPDIEEEINNHRTHIVPIIADIDAGFGNAEATYLLAKKMIEAGACCIQIENQVSDEKQCGHQDGKVTVPHADFLSKINAVRYAFMELGIEEGVIVARTDSLGAGLTKQIAVSEKPGDLGDLYNSYLDCDEVDLSTIKSNDVVIYQNGRLVKPKRLASNLFQFRKGTGEDRCVLDCITSLKNGADLIWIETEKPHIEQIGSMVKRVRNVIPDAKVVYNNSPSFNWTLNFRQQVFDDWEKLEKDLTAYDRNRLMDEKYDDSELSIEADNRIRTFQRDASREAGIFHHLITLPTYHTAALSTDNLSKLYFGDEGMLGYVSQVQRKEIRQEIACVKHQNMAGSDMGDEHKEYFSGAAALKASGKDNTMNQF
;
A
#
# COMPACT_ATOMS: atom_id res chain seq x y z
N MET A 1 -33.91 -0.87 -16.36
CA MET A 1 -34.24 -2.29 -16.14
C MET A 1 -33.72 -2.86 -14.83
N GLN A 2 -32.42 -2.80 -14.51
CA GLN A 2 -31.88 -3.37 -13.25
C GLN A 2 -32.45 -2.79 -11.94
N ASN A 3 -32.91 -1.53 -11.91
CA ASN A 3 -33.40 -0.89 -10.69
C ASN A 3 -34.87 -1.26 -10.39
N SER A 4 -35.72 -1.41 -11.41
CA SER A 4 -37.10 -1.85 -11.23
C SER A 4 -37.19 -3.30 -10.73
N GLU A 5 -36.33 -4.20 -11.25
CA GLU A 5 -36.27 -5.59 -10.81
C GLU A 5 -35.83 -5.73 -9.34
N LYS A 6 -34.88 -4.87 -8.90
CA LYS A 6 -34.42 -4.84 -7.50
C LYS A 6 -35.51 -4.34 -6.56
N LEU A 7 -36.25 -3.31 -6.95
CA LEU A 7 -37.36 -2.74 -6.17
C LEU A 7 -38.53 -3.76 -6.05
N ASP A 8 -38.89 -4.43 -7.13
CA ASP A 8 -39.92 -5.46 -7.14
C ASP A 8 -39.55 -6.68 -6.26
N SER A 9 -38.28 -7.06 -6.24
CA SER A 9 -37.81 -8.10 -5.33
C SER A 9 -37.96 -7.69 -3.86
N ILE A 10 -37.68 -6.44 -3.52
CA ILE A 10 -37.88 -5.91 -2.16
C ILE A 10 -39.36 -5.90 -1.80
N LYS A 11 -40.24 -5.39 -2.69
CA LYS A 11 -41.71 -5.39 -2.51
C LYS A 11 -42.23 -6.80 -2.23
N LYS A 12 -41.85 -7.78 -3.08
CA LYS A 12 -42.25 -9.18 -2.88
C LYS A 12 -41.80 -9.73 -1.52
N SER A 13 -40.62 -9.34 -1.03
CA SER A 13 -40.15 -9.75 0.29
C SER A 13 -40.95 -9.15 1.43
N ILE A 14 -41.40 -7.87 1.30
CA ILE A 14 -42.24 -7.21 2.28
C ILE A 14 -43.63 -7.82 2.28
N ASP A 15 -44.25 -7.98 1.10
CA ASP A 15 -45.58 -8.54 0.91
C ASP A 15 -45.72 -9.96 1.49
N LYS A 16 -44.65 -10.76 1.44
CA LYS A 16 -44.59 -12.10 2.04
C LYS A 16 -44.92 -12.11 3.55
N PHE A 17 -44.58 -11.04 4.27
CA PHE A 17 -44.79 -10.89 5.70
C PHE A 17 -46.02 -10.02 6.04
N GLY A 18 -46.66 -9.45 5.02
CA GLY A 18 -47.91 -8.71 5.13
C GLY A 18 -47.87 -7.56 6.13
N ASP A 19 -48.95 -7.39 6.89
CA ASP A 19 -49.09 -6.29 7.85
C ASP A 19 -47.98 -6.16 8.89
N LYS A 20 -47.21 -7.22 9.14
CA LYS A 20 -46.09 -7.18 10.08
C LYS A 20 -44.98 -6.23 9.62
N TRP A 21 -44.83 -6.04 8.28
CA TRP A 21 -43.77 -5.23 7.69
C TRP A 21 -44.29 -3.99 6.94
N LYS A 22 -45.54 -3.61 7.14
CA LYS A 22 -46.17 -2.46 6.46
C LYS A 22 -45.49 -1.11 6.71
N SER A 23 -44.72 -0.98 7.79
CA SER A 23 -43.91 0.22 8.11
C SER A 23 -42.61 0.31 7.29
N ILE A 24 -42.21 -0.76 6.61
CA ILE A 24 -40.97 -0.77 5.84
C ILE A 24 -41.24 -0.20 4.44
N ASN A 25 -40.56 0.90 4.11
CA ASN A 25 -40.65 1.50 2.78
C ASN A 25 -39.67 0.79 1.82
N PRO A 26 -40.15 0.21 0.71
CA PRO A 26 -39.30 -0.48 -0.27
C PRO A 26 -38.22 0.42 -0.88
N GLU A 27 -38.53 1.68 -1.13
CA GLU A 27 -37.57 2.63 -1.71
C GLU A 27 -36.44 2.96 -0.73
N SER A 28 -36.77 3.18 0.55
CA SER A 28 -35.74 3.38 1.59
C SER A 28 -34.80 2.16 1.69
N VAL A 29 -35.34 0.94 1.60
CA VAL A 29 -34.52 -0.28 1.57
C VAL A 29 -33.61 -0.31 0.33
N ARG A 30 -34.14 0.10 -0.84
CA ARG A 30 -33.35 0.18 -2.07
C ARG A 30 -32.17 1.16 -1.92
N ARG A 31 -32.43 2.36 -1.39
CA ARG A 31 -31.39 3.38 -1.14
C ARG A 31 -30.32 2.87 -0.19
N LEU A 32 -30.70 2.31 0.96
CA LEU A 32 -29.77 1.70 1.92
C LEU A 32 -28.91 0.58 1.30
N ARG A 33 -29.50 -0.24 0.42
CA ARG A 33 -28.75 -1.29 -0.30
C ARG A 33 -27.75 -0.72 -1.30
N MET A 34 -28.05 0.40 -1.94
CA MET A 34 -27.15 1.09 -2.86
C MET A 34 -26.02 1.77 -2.10
N GLN A 35 -26.32 2.47 -1.00
CA GLN A 35 -25.35 3.10 -0.12
C GLN A 35 -24.39 2.08 0.50
N ASN A 36 -24.85 0.85 0.77
CA ASN A 36 -24.04 -0.24 1.29
C ASN A 36 -23.83 -1.35 0.24
N ARG A 37 -23.21 -1.00 -0.87
CA ARG A 37 -22.99 -1.90 -2.02
C ARG A 37 -22.16 -3.14 -1.64
N PHE A 38 -21.10 -2.97 -0.83
CA PHE A 38 -20.23 -4.03 -0.37
C PHE A 38 -20.56 -4.37 1.08
N LYS A 39 -20.99 -5.60 1.34
CA LYS A 39 -21.47 -6.04 2.66
C LYS A 39 -20.41 -6.69 3.49
N THR A 40 -19.43 -7.33 2.85
CA THR A 40 -18.37 -8.11 3.49
C THR A 40 -17.00 -7.74 2.95
N GLY A 41 -15.95 -7.98 3.75
CA GLY A 41 -14.58 -7.83 3.30
C GLY A 41 -14.25 -8.73 2.11
N LEU A 42 -14.81 -9.95 2.05
CA LEU A 42 -14.58 -10.87 0.93
C LEU A 42 -15.16 -10.34 -0.40
N GLU A 43 -16.33 -9.67 -0.37
CA GLU A 43 -16.87 -9.00 -1.56
C GLU A 43 -15.92 -7.88 -2.04
N ILE A 44 -15.35 -7.12 -1.10
CA ILE A 44 -14.37 -6.06 -1.38
C ILE A 44 -13.09 -6.67 -1.94
N ALA A 45 -12.52 -7.69 -1.30
CA ALA A 45 -11.30 -8.36 -1.75
C ALA A 45 -11.47 -8.89 -3.19
N LYS A 46 -12.59 -9.55 -3.48
CA LYS A 46 -12.90 -10.07 -4.82
C LYS A 46 -13.05 -8.97 -5.87
N TYR A 47 -13.71 -7.88 -5.52
CA TYR A 47 -13.89 -6.73 -6.41
C TYR A 47 -12.56 -6.03 -6.72
N THR A 48 -11.77 -5.76 -5.69
CA THR A 48 -10.52 -5.01 -5.81
C THR A 48 -9.39 -5.85 -6.42
N ALA A 49 -9.39 -7.19 -6.22
CA ALA A 49 -8.48 -8.10 -6.91
C ALA A 49 -8.63 -8.01 -8.43
N LYS A 50 -9.88 -8.01 -8.93
CA LYS A 50 -10.18 -7.86 -10.37
C LYS A 50 -9.69 -6.52 -10.92
N ILE A 51 -9.83 -5.43 -10.13
CA ILE A 51 -9.30 -4.12 -10.52
C ILE A 51 -7.78 -4.21 -10.69
N MET A 52 -7.09 -4.79 -9.72
CA MET A 52 -5.64 -4.88 -9.74
C MET A 52 -5.13 -5.73 -10.92
N ARG A 53 -5.77 -6.89 -11.20
CA ARG A 53 -5.45 -7.71 -12.37
C ARG A 53 -5.65 -6.95 -13.69
N ARG A 54 -6.80 -6.29 -13.85
CA ARG A 54 -7.05 -5.41 -15.00
C ARG A 54 -5.97 -4.34 -15.17
N ASP A 55 -5.56 -3.71 -14.08
CA ASP A 55 -4.56 -2.64 -14.14
C ASP A 55 -3.16 -3.19 -14.47
N MET A 56 -2.84 -4.43 -14.06
CA MET A 56 -1.63 -5.16 -14.50
C MET A 56 -1.66 -5.40 -16.02
N ASP A 57 -2.79 -5.85 -16.57
CA ASP A 57 -2.96 -6.05 -18.01
C ASP A 57 -2.89 -4.75 -18.81
N LEU A 58 -3.37 -3.64 -18.25
CA LEU A 58 -3.25 -2.32 -18.86
C LEU A 58 -1.80 -1.84 -18.89
N TYR A 59 -1.06 -2.07 -17.82
CA TYR A 59 0.35 -1.74 -17.74
C TYR A 59 1.19 -2.53 -18.76
N ASP A 60 0.91 -3.81 -18.97
CA ASP A 60 1.59 -4.64 -19.97
C ASP A 60 1.45 -4.07 -21.38
N LYS A 61 0.28 -3.50 -21.68
CA LYS A 61 0.02 -2.84 -22.97
C LYS A 61 0.66 -1.47 -23.08
N ASN A 62 0.77 -0.75 -21.96
CA ASN A 62 1.32 0.60 -21.90
C ASN A 62 1.87 0.91 -20.50
N PRO A 63 3.20 0.97 -20.33
CA PRO A 63 3.82 1.28 -19.04
C PRO A 63 3.43 2.64 -18.42
N SER A 64 2.86 3.56 -19.22
CA SER A 64 2.31 4.82 -18.68
C SER A 64 1.04 4.60 -17.85
N MET A 65 0.46 3.39 -17.91
CA MET A 65 -0.70 2.99 -17.11
C MET A 65 -0.32 2.42 -15.75
N PHE A 66 0.84 2.76 -15.22
CA PHE A 66 1.27 2.38 -13.89
C PHE A 66 0.30 2.85 -12.80
N THR A 67 0.37 2.21 -11.64
CA THR A 67 -0.49 2.48 -10.50
C THR A 67 0.29 3.16 -9.37
N GLN A 68 -0.41 3.85 -8.47
CA GLN A 68 0.20 4.61 -7.38
C GLN A 68 -0.56 4.42 -6.07
N SER A 69 0.15 4.47 -4.94
CA SER A 69 -0.47 4.56 -3.62
C SER A 69 0.32 5.43 -2.65
N LEU A 70 -0.38 5.90 -1.64
CA LEU A 70 0.19 6.56 -0.47
C LEU A 70 -0.15 5.73 0.77
N GLY A 71 0.79 5.56 1.67
CA GLY A 71 0.57 4.91 2.95
C GLY A 71 -0.50 5.63 3.78
N CYS A 72 -1.37 4.85 4.42
CA CYS A 72 -2.44 5.35 5.27
C CYS A 72 -2.42 4.59 6.60
N TRP A 73 -2.58 5.32 7.70
CA TRP A 73 -2.53 4.78 9.07
C TRP A 73 -3.86 4.90 9.81
N HIS A 74 -4.87 5.51 9.19
CA HIS A 74 -6.20 5.70 9.77
C HIS A 74 -7.26 5.78 8.67
N GLY A 75 -8.48 5.31 8.97
CA GLY A 75 -9.60 5.32 8.05
C GLY A 75 -9.92 6.69 7.47
N PHE A 76 -9.92 7.74 8.30
CA PHE A 76 -10.13 9.12 7.85
C PHE A 76 -9.09 9.57 6.80
N ILE A 77 -7.82 9.22 6.98
CA ILE A 77 -6.76 9.56 6.02
C ILE A 77 -7.01 8.88 4.67
N GLY A 78 -7.38 7.59 4.69
CA GLY A 78 -7.75 6.87 3.47
C GLY A 78 -8.97 7.46 2.78
N GLN A 79 -10.01 7.79 3.54
CA GLN A 79 -11.23 8.43 3.06
C GLN A 79 -10.95 9.79 2.42
N GLN A 80 -10.29 10.70 3.13
CA GLN A 80 -9.96 12.03 2.63
C GLN A 80 -9.10 11.95 1.36
N LYS A 81 -8.13 11.03 1.33
CA LYS A 81 -7.32 10.78 0.13
C LYS A 81 -8.19 10.41 -1.07
N MET A 82 -9.10 9.45 -0.92
CA MET A 82 -9.91 8.96 -2.04
C MET A 82 -10.95 9.98 -2.49
N ILE A 83 -11.54 10.75 -1.57
CA ILE A 83 -12.42 11.87 -1.89
C ILE A 83 -11.66 12.93 -2.71
N SER A 84 -10.45 13.30 -2.27
CA SER A 84 -9.61 14.28 -2.98
C SER A 84 -9.22 13.80 -4.38
N ILE A 85 -8.83 12.52 -4.52
CA ILE A 85 -8.49 11.94 -5.81
C ILE A 85 -9.69 12.00 -6.76
N LYS A 86 -10.87 11.58 -6.31
CA LYS A 86 -12.08 11.60 -7.11
C LYS A 86 -12.46 13.02 -7.52
N LYS A 87 -12.35 13.99 -6.61
CA LYS A 87 -12.58 15.41 -6.86
C LYS A 87 -11.64 15.97 -7.95
N HIS A 88 -10.33 15.71 -7.86
CA HIS A 88 -9.34 16.31 -8.75
C HIS A 88 -9.18 15.58 -10.09
N PHE A 89 -9.47 14.28 -10.14
CA PHE A 89 -9.24 13.43 -11.33
C PHE A 89 -10.52 12.81 -11.91
N GLY A 90 -11.69 13.06 -11.31
CA GLY A 90 -12.98 12.51 -11.75
C GLY A 90 -13.15 11.01 -11.50
N ASN A 91 -12.11 10.30 -11.07
CA ASN A 91 -12.13 8.86 -10.80
C ASN A 91 -11.02 8.45 -9.84
N THR A 92 -11.07 7.19 -9.39
CA THR A 92 -10.07 6.59 -8.50
C THR A 92 -9.17 5.57 -9.22
N GLU A 93 -9.26 5.47 -10.54
CA GLU A 93 -8.58 4.45 -11.34
C GLU A 93 -7.06 4.51 -11.17
N ARG A 94 -6.45 3.33 -10.99
CA ARG A 94 -5.00 3.14 -10.80
C ARG A 94 -4.41 3.84 -9.56
N ARG A 95 -5.26 4.23 -8.59
CA ARG A 95 -4.85 4.89 -7.36
C ARG A 95 -5.32 4.08 -6.17
N TYR A 96 -4.37 3.43 -5.48
CA TYR A 96 -4.62 2.46 -4.42
C TYR A 96 -4.33 3.04 -3.04
N LEU A 97 -4.61 2.27 -2.01
CA LEU A 97 -4.12 2.49 -0.67
C LEU A 97 -2.95 1.53 -0.39
N TYR A 98 -2.00 1.99 0.39
CA TYR A 98 -0.94 1.16 0.96
C TYR A 98 -1.05 1.18 2.48
N LEU A 99 -0.98 0.01 3.07
CA LEU A 99 -0.95 -0.19 4.51
C LEU A 99 0.46 -0.59 4.89
N SER A 100 1.18 0.32 5.55
CA SER A 100 2.58 0.19 5.91
C SER A 100 2.74 -0.48 7.29
N GLY A 101 3.55 -1.54 7.36
CA GLY A 101 3.95 -2.17 8.63
C GLY A 101 4.59 -1.16 9.58
N TRP A 102 5.46 -0.28 9.08
CA TRP A 102 6.05 0.80 9.86
C TRP A 102 5.02 1.69 10.55
N MET A 103 3.99 2.15 9.81
CA MET A 103 2.96 3.03 10.40
C MET A 103 2.07 2.29 11.39
N ILE A 104 1.85 0.99 11.19
CA ILE A 104 1.13 0.16 12.16
C ILE A 104 1.93 0.06 13.45
N ALA A 105 3.20 -0.30 13.36
CA ALA A 105 4.07 -0.41 14.54
C ALA A 105 4.17 0.92 15.31
N ALA A 106 4.43 2.02 14.60
CA ALA A 106 4.64 3.33 15.21
C ALA A 106 3.36 4.00 15.73
N LEU A 107 2.18 3.76 15.14
CA LEU A 107 0.98 4.55 15.37
C LEU A 107 -0.24 3.74 15.83
N ARG A 108 -0.24 2.42 15.69
CA ARG A 108 -1.43 1.58 15.90
C ARG A 108 -1.22 0.45 16.90
N SER A 109 -0.02 0.24 17.42
CA SER A 109 0.24 -0.77 18.44
C SER A 109 -0.40 -0.39 19.78
N GLU A 110 -1.00 -1.37 20.44
CA GLU A 110 -1.55 -1.24 21.81
C GLU A 110 -0.43 -1.08 22.87
N PHE A 111 0.81 -1.45 22.54
CA PHE A 111 1.99 -1.25 23.41
C PHE A 111 2.58 0.16 23.33
N GLY A 112 1.99 1.07 22.54
CA GLY A 112 2.55 2.38 22.22
C GLY A 112 3.43 2.36 20.96
N PRO A 113 4.13 3.47 20.68
CA PRO A 113 4.98 3.55 19.49
C PRO A 113 6.11 2.51 19.51
N LEU A 114 6.17 1.69 18.48
CA LEU A 114 7.19 0.66 18.29
C LEU A 114 8.00 0.92 17.00
N PRO A 115 9.27 0.50 16.95
CA PRO A 115 10.01 0.48 15.71
C PRO A 115 9.46 -0.60 14.76
N ASP A 116 9.80 -0.50 13.48
CA ASP A 116 9.42 -1.42 12.42
C ASP A 116 10.18 -2.76 12.51
N GLN A 117 9.84 -3.56 13.51
CA GLN A 117 10.51 -4.81 13.89
C GLN A 117 9.53 -5.95 14.21
N SER A 118 8.34 -5.94 13.63
CA SER A 118 7.29 -6.97 13.83
C SER A 118 6.94 -7.26 15.29
N MET A 119 7.08 -6.26 16.18
CA MET A 119 6.77 -6.41 17.61
C MET A 119 5.32 -6.04 17.95
N HIS A 120 4.62 -5.38 17.05
CA HIS A 120 3.22 -5.02 17.24
C HIS A 120 2.31 -6.24 17.11
N GLU A 121 1.09 -6.10 17.58
CA GLU A 121 0.07 -7.15 17.53
C GLU A 121 -0.29 -7.43 16.05
N LYS A 122 -0.10 -8.65 15.60
CA LYS A 122 -0.43 -9.06 14.22
C LYS A 122 -1.89 -8.78 13.82
N THR A 123 -2.80 -8.69 14.80
CA THR A 123 -4.21 -8.35 14.56
C THR A 123 -4.43 -6.88 14.21
N SER A 124 -3.45 -5.99 14.42
CA SER A 124 -3.55 -4.57 14.04
C SER A 124 -3.66 -4.37 12.54
N VAL A 125 -3.04 -5.25 11.74
CA VAL A 125 -3.11 -5.21 10.27
C VAL A 125 -4.53 -5.42 9.76
N PRO A 126 -5.22 -6.56 10.03
CA PRO A 126 -6.59 -6.76 9.58
C PRO A 126 -7.57 -5.74 10.16
N LYS A 127 -7.39 -5.28 11.41
CA LYS A 127 -8.20 -4.20 11.99
C LYS A 127 -8.11 -2.91 11.19
N LEU A 128 -6.92 -2.50 10.74
CA LEU A 128 -6.76 -1.30 9.93
C LEU A 128 -7.32 -1.46 8.52
N ILE A 129 -7.23 -2.64 7.91
CA ILE A 129 -7.87 -2.93 6.61
C ILE A 129 -9.39 -2.73 6.71
N GLU A 130 -10.02 -3.32 7.73
CA GLU A 130 -11.44 -3.19 7.97
C GLU A 130 -11.86 -1.73 8.23
N GLU A 131 -11.09 -1.00 9.04
CA GLU A 131 -11.29 0.42 9.31
C GLU A 131 -11.24 1.25 8.01
N LEU A 132 -10.19 1.08 7.20
CA LEU A 132 -10.05 1.79 5.93
C LEU A 132 -11.26 1.57 5.02
N TYR A 133 -11.69 0.32 4.84
CA TYR A 133 -12.86 0.04 4.01
C TYR A 133 -14.17 0.52 4.63
N THR A 134 -14.29 0.57 5.95
CA THR A 134 -15.45 1.15 6.63
C THR A 134 -15.58 2.64 6.29
N PHE A 135 -14.49 3.38 6.34
CA PHE A 135 -14.47 4.80 5.98
C PHE A 135 -14.72 5.05 4.48
N LEU A 136 -14.20 4.19 3.60
CA LEU A 136 -14.46 4.31 2.16
C LEU A 136 -15.92 3.99 1.81
N ARG A 137 -16.52 2.98 2.45
CA ARG A 137 -17.96 2.70 2.31
C ARG A 137 -18.82 3.86 2.78
N GLN A 138 -18.43 4.54 3.86
CA GLN A 138 -19.14 5.73 4.32
C GLN A 138 -19.02 6.88 3.30
N ALA A 139 -17.88 7.06 2.64
CA ALA A 139 -17.76 8.04 1.56
C ALA A 139 -18.72 7.77 0.41
N ASP A 140 -18.85 6.51 -0.02
CA ASP A 140 -19.82 6.09 -1.03
C ASP A 140 -21.27 6.35 -0.58
N ALA A 141 -21.60 5.95 0.64
CA ALA A 141 -22.94 6.11 1.19
C ALA A 141 -23.36 7.58 1.27
N ARG A 142 -22.44 8.46 1.67
CA ARG A 142 -22.66 9.90 1.76
C ARG A 142 -22.87 10.51 0.37
N GLU A 143 -22.00 10.22 -0.59
CA GLU A 143 -22.14 10.74 -1.96
C GLU A 143 -23.45 10.29 -2.61
N LEU A 144 -23.85 9.04 -2.41
CA LEU A 144 -25.14 8.54 -2.87
C LEU A 144 -26.31 9.18 -2.12
N GLY A 145 -26.18 9.46 -0.82
CA GLY A 145 -27.18 10.20 -0.05
C GLY A 145 -27.41 11.60 -0.61
N ASP A 146 -26.33 12.33 -0.92
CA ASP A 146 -26.38 13.65 -1.55
C ASP A 146 -27.09 13.58 -2.92
N LEU A 147 -26.82 12.55 -3.73
CA LEU A 147 -27.49 12.33 -5.01
C LEU A 147 -28.98 11.99 -4.85
N PHE A 148 -29.36 11.20 -3.85
CA PHE A 148 -30.76 10.93 -3.54
C PHE A 148 -31.50 12.19 -3.08
N ALA A 149 -30.89 13.00 -2.21
CA ALA A 149 -31.46 14.28 -1.78
C ALA A 149 -31.65 15.24 -2.96
N LYS A 150 -30.70 15.27 -3.90
CA LYS A 150 -30.78 16.02 -5.15
C LYS A 150 -31.93 15.49 -6.03
N LEU A 151 -32.09 14.18 -6.14
CA LEU A 151 -33.17 13.54 -6.90
C LEU A 151 -34.55 13.90 -6.33
N ASP A 152 -34.70 13.89 -5.00
CA ASP A 152 -35.96 14.19 -4.32
C ASP A 152 -36.38 15.65 -4.49
N SER A 153 -35.42 16.58 -4.64
CA SER A 153 -35.69 18.02 -4.85
C SER A 153 -35.73 18.45 -6.31
N ALA A 154 -35.39 17.55 -7.25
CA ALA A 154 -35.29 17.84 -8.68
C ALA A 154 -36.67 17.91 -9.36
N ASP A 155 -36.76 18.72 -10.40
CA ASP A 155 -37.93 18.68 -11.31
C ASP A 155 -37.87 17.45 -12.25
N GLU A 156 -38.99 17.15 -12.90
CA GLU A 156 -39.12 15.95 -13.74
C GLU A 156 -38.13 15.93 -14.93
N THR A 157 -37.62 17.08 -15.36
CA THR A 157 -36.66 17.16 -16.47
C THR A 157 -35.23 16.82 -16.03
N GLN A 158 -34.89 17.04 -14.76
CA GLN A 158 -33.59 16.79 -14.18
C GLN A 158 -33.43 15.36 -13.63
N LYS A 159 -34.54 14.74 -13.22
CA LYS A 159 -34.54 13.41 -12.61
C LYS A 159 -33.81 12.34 -13.42
N PRO A 160 -34.01 12.22 -14.74
CA PRO A 160 -33.34 11.19 -15.53
C PRO A 160 -31.80 11.28 -15.46
N ASP A 161 -31.24 12.48 -15.53
CA ASP A 161 -29.80 12.69 -15.50
C ASP A 161 -29.23 12.33 -14.12
N ILE A 162 -29.93 12.70 -13.05
CA ILE A 162 -29.53 12.36 -11.67
C ILE A 162 -29.63 10.84 -11.43
N GLU A 163 -30.67 10.20 -11.93
CA GLU A 163 -30.80 8.74 -11.86
C GLU A 163 -29.70 8.03 -12.63
N GLU A 164 -29.27 8.56 -13.75
CA GLU A 164 -28.13 8.05 -14.49
C GLU A 164 -26.83 8.21 -13.69
N GLU A 165 -26.62 9.36 -13.04
CA GLU A 165 -25.48 9.62 -12.16
C GLU A 165 -25.45 8.62 -10.97
N ILE A 166 -26.60 8.38 -10.33
CA ILE A 166 -26.74 7.38 -9.26
C ILE A 166 -26.41 5.96 -9.77
N ASN A 167 -26.91 5.59 -10.94
CA ASN A 167 -26.70 4.26 -11.51
C ASN A 167 -25.24 4.02 -11.93
N ASN A 168 -24.56 5.06 -12.38
CA ASN A 168 -23.17 5.04 -12.81
C ASN A 168 -22.20 5.47 -11.70
N HIS A 169 -22.67 5.55 -10.44
CA HIS A 169 -21.85 5.96 -9.31
C HIS A 169 -20.55 5.13 -9.22
N ARG A 170 -19.43 5.84 -9.23
CA ARG A 170 -18.08 5.25 -9.08
C ARG A 170 -17.70 5.22 -7.61
N THR A 171 -17.43 4.03 -7.11
CA THR A 171 -17.08 3.80 -5.71
C THR A 171 -15.72 4.37 -5.34
N HIS A 172 -15.56 4.73 -4.06
CA HIS A 172 -14.26 5.04 -3.45
C HIS A 172 -13.48 3.77 -3.04
N ILE A 173 -14.10 2.58 -3.16
CA ILE A 173 -13.45 1.30 -2.85
C ILE A 173 -12.39 1.01 -3.92
N VAL A 174 -11.14 0.89 -3.47
CA VAL A 174 -9.95 0.65 -4.29
C VAL A 174 -9.11 -0.47 -3.71
N PRO A 175 -8.18 -1.06 -4.47
CA PRO A 175 -7.22 -2.02 -3.94
C PRO A 175 -6.44 -1.46 -2.75
N ILE A 176 -6.23 -2.30 -1.72
CA ILE A 176 -5.24 -2.09 -0.67
C ILE A 176 -4.10 -3.08 -0.89
N ILE A 177 -2.87 -2.59 -0.95
CA ILE A 177 -1.67 -3.42 -0.79
C ILE A 177 -1.36 -3.42 0.71
N ALA A 178 -1.48 -4.57 1.35
CA ALA A 178 -1.34 -4.71 2.80
C ALA A 178 -0.05 -5.43 3.14
N ASP A 179 0.74 -4.81 4.02
CA ASP A 179 2.01 -5.32 4.51
C ASP A 179 1.76 -6.36 5.61
N ILE A 180 2.30 -7.57 5.42
CA ILE A 180 2.29 -8.65 6.42
C ILE A 180 3.68 -8.81 7.06
N ASP A 181 4.58 -7.84 6.90
CA ASP A 181 5.98 -7.96 7.31
C ASP A 181 6.59 -9.29 6.78
N ALA A 182 7.30 -10.00 7.64
CA ALA A 182 7.85 -11.32 7.34
C ALA A 182 6.90 -12.49 7.67
N GLY A 183 5.60 -12.22 7.88
CA GLY A 183 4.56 -13.23 8.14
C GLY A 183 4.28 -13.54 9.61
N PHE A 184 4.90 -12.84 10.55
CA PHE A 184 4.70 -12.99 12.02
C PHE A 184 4.85 -14.42 12.53
N GLY A 185 5.79 -15.18 11.97
CA GLY A 185 6.12 -16.54 12.35
C GLY A 185 6.45 -17.44 11.15
N ASN A 186 6.09 -18.72 11.25
CA ASN A 186 6.26 -19.71 10.19
C ASN A 186 5.13 -19.63 9.13
N ALA A 187 5.12 -20.56 8.19
CA ALA A 187 4.14 -20.57 7.10
C ALA A 187 2.69 -20.71 7.61
N GLU A 188 2.44 -21.50 8.66
CA GLU A 188 1.12 -21.69 9.26
C GLU A 188 0.62 -20.40 9.92
N ALA A 189 1.49 -19.68 10.63
CA ALA A 189 1.16 -18.36 11.22
C ALA A 189 0.87 -17.34 10.12
N THR A 190 1.65 -17.34 9.05
CA THR A 190 1.46 -16.49 7.87
C THR A 190 0.10 -16.76 7.20
N TYR A 191 -0.26 -18.06 7.02
CA TYR A 191 -1.55 -18.46 6.47
C TYR A 191 -2.73 -17.92 7.28
N LEU A 192 -2.70 -18.08 8.60
CA LEU A 192 -3.78 -17.63 9.49
C LEU A 192 -3.94 -16.11 9.46
N LEU A 193 -2.83 -15.37 9.43
CA LEU A 193 -2.87 -13.92 9.36
C LEU A 193 -3.33 -13.44 7.97
N ALA A 194 -2.81 -14.00 6.90
CA ALA A 194 -3.23 -13.70 5.53
C ALA A 194 -4.75 -13.91 5.36
N LYS A 195 -5.27 -15.03 5.86
CA LYS A 195 -6.71 -15.31 5.86
C LYS A 195 -7.51 -14.20 6.54
N LYS A 196 -7.09 -13.74 7.72
CA LYS A 196 -7.74 -12.63 8.44
C LYS A 196 -7.67 -11.32 7.66
N MET A 197 -6.56 -11.02 6.99
CA MET A 197 -6.41 -9.82 6.16
C MET A 197 -7.34 -9.85 4.94
N ILE A 198 -7.47 -11.02 4.28
CA ILE A 198 -8.37 -11.21 3.14
C ILE A 198 -9.84 -11.11 3.59
N GLU A 199 -10.22 -11.72 4.71
CA GLU A 199 -11.55 -11.58 5.31
C GLU A 199 -11.90 -10.12 5.62
N ALA A 200 -10.91 -9.30 6.01
CA ALA A 200 -11.05 -7.86 6.23
C ALA A 200 -11.17 -7.05 4.92
N GLY A 201 -10.81 -7.63 3.77
CA GLY A 201 -10.96 -7.01 2.45
C GLY A 201 -9.69 -6.88 1.62
N ALA A 202 -8.53 -7.31 2.10
CA ALA A 202 -7.28 -7.22 1.35
C ALA A 202 -7.32 -8.07 0.08
N CYS A 203 -7.04 -7.45 -1.05
CA CYS A 203 -6.87 -8.14 -2.34
C CYS A 203 -5.41 -8.38 -2.70
N CYS A 204 -4.51 -7.71 -2.02
CA CYS A 204 -3.07 -7.79 -2.25
C CYS A 204 -2.32 -7.83 -0.92
N ILE A 205 -1.46 -8.83 -0.77
CA ILE A 205 -0.61 -9.01 0.41
C ILE A 205 0.84 -8.92 -0.03
N GLN A 206 1.61 -8.05 0.64
CA GLN A 206 3.05 -7.95 0.48
C GLN A 206 3.73 -8.66 1.65
N ILE A 207 4.69 -9.52 1.32
CA ILE A 207 5.50 -10.28 2.28
C ILE A 207 6.98 -10.17 1.94
N GLU A 208 7.83 -10.10 2.96
CA GLU A 208 9.28 -9.97 2.80
C GLU A 208 10.06 -11.19 3.32
N ASN A 209 11.30 -11.36 2.80
CA ASN A 209 12.15 -12.51 3.10
C ASN A 209 13.01 -12.37 4.37
N GLN A 210 12.67 -11.46 5.26
CA GLN A 210 13.34 -11.34 6.55
C GLN A 210 12.86 -12.39 7.56
N VAL A 211 13.66 -12.62 8.61
CA VAL A 211 13.26 -13.44 9.76
C VAL A 211 12.28 -12.64 10.60
N SER A 212 11.11 -13.22 10.94
CA SER A 212 10.02 -12.50 11.61
C SER A 212 10.39 -11.93 12.99
N ASP A 213 11.18 -12.67 13.77
CA ASP A 213 11.60 -12.28 15.13
C ASP A 213 12.90 -11.45 15.16
N GLU A 214 13.49 -11.18 13.99
CA GLU A 214 14.69 -10.36 13.82
C GLU A 214 14.53 -9.31 12.71
N LYS A 215 13.29 -9.01 12.35
CA LYS A 215 12.94 -8.06 11.27
C LYS A 215 13.43 -6.65 11.60
N GLN A 216 13.98 -6.00 10.58
CA GLN A 216 14.39 -4.59 10.61
C GLN A 216 13.69 -3.82 9.50
N CYS A 217 13.56 -2.50 9.68
CA CYS A 217 13.14 -1.62 8.59
C CYS A 217 14.09 -1.78 7.39
N GLY A 218 13.54 -1.75 6.17
CA GLY A 218 14.29 -2.01 4.94
C GLY A 218 15.54 -1.14 4.74
N HIS A 219 15.57 0.04 5.38
CA HIS A 219 16.69 0.99 5.31
C HIS A 219 17.65 0.92 6.51
N GLN A 220 17.47 -0.06 7.40
CA GLN A 220 18.36 -0.29 8.54
C GLN A 220 19.39 -1.39 8.25
N ASP A 221 20.51 -1.33 8.97
CA ASP A 221 21.52 -2.38 8.97
C ASP A 221 21.07 -3.60 9.78
N GLY A 222 21.80 -4.72 9.62
CA GLY A 222 21.59 -5.91 10.43
C GLY A 222 20.40 -6.77 10.01
N LYS A 223 19.86 -6.58 8.82
CA LYS A 223 18.78 -7.43 8.27
C LYS A 223 19.24 -8.88 8.12
N VAL A 224 18.37 -9.80 8.56
CA VAL A 224 18.59 -11.24 8.53
C VAL A 224 17.52 -11.89 7.67
N THR A 225 17.93 -12.60 6.60
CA THR A 225 17.00 -13.28 5.72
C THR A 225 16.71 -14.72 6.15
N VAL A 226 15.55 -15.24 5.77
CA VAL A 226 15.21 -16.66 5.87
C VAL A 226 15.75 -17.43 4.66
N PRO A 227 15.94 -18.75 4.75
CA PRO A 227 16.19 -19.59 3.58
C PRO A 227 15.06 -19.48 2.55
N HIS A 228 15.39 -19.64 1.28
CA HIS A 228 14.38 -19.62 0.21
C HIS A 228 13.22 -20.56 0.45
N ALA A 229 13.46 -21.80 0.88
CA ALA A 229 12.40 -22.77 1.13
C ALA A 229 11.35 -22.26 2.13
N ASP A 230 11.79 -21.60 3.21
CA ASP A 230 10.88 -21.01 4.20
C ASP A 230 10.09 -19.83 3.62
N PHE A 231 10.75 -18.97 2.86
CA PHE A 231 10.08 -17.85 2.21
C PHE A 231 9.05 -18.30 1.18
N LEU A 232 9.40 -19.28 0.33
CA LEU A 232 8.48 -19.86 -0.66
C LEU A 232 7.30 -20.55 0.01
N SER A 233 7.51 -21.23 1.14
CA SER A 233 6.42 -21.81 1.94
C SER A 233 5.45 -20.75 2.46
N LYS A 234 5.94 -19.59 2.88
CA LYS A 234 5.10 -18.46 3.31
C LYS A 234 4.34 -17.85 2.12
N ILE A 235 4.96 -17.68 0.95
CA ILE A 235 4.26 -17.22 -0.27
C ILE A 235 3.13 -18.19 -0.62
N ASN A 236 3.41 -19.50 -0.60
CA ASN A 236 2.39 -20.53 -0.82
C ASN A 236 1.26 -20.45 0.21
N ALA A 237 1.57 -20.25 1.49
CA ALA A 237 0.58 -20.09 2.55
C ALA A 237 -0.39 -18.93 2.26
N VAL A 238 0.10 -17.79 1.80
CA VAL A 238 -0.73 -16.64 1.38
C VAL A 238 -1.59 -17.02 0.17
N ARG A 239 -1.02 -17.73 -0.82
CA ARG A 239 -1.78 -18.20 -2.01
C ARG A 239 -2.89 -19.16 -1.62
N TYR A 240 -2.63 -20.13 -0.73
CA TYR A 240 -3.66 -21.03 -0.21
C TYR A 240 -4.78 -20.29 0.51
N ALA A 241 -4.46 -19.25 1.29
CA ALA A 241 -5.48 -18.42 1.95
C ALA A 241 -6.40 -17.73 0.93
N PHE A 242 -5.85 -17.15 -0.14
CA PHE A 242 -6.66 -16.58 -1.23
C PHE A 242 -7.55 -17.63 -1.91
N MET A 243 -7.00 -18.80 -2.23
CA MET A 243 -7.74 -19.88 -2.90
C MET A 243 -8.86 -20.44 -2.03
N GLU A 244 -8.60 -20.70 -0.74
CA GLU A 244 -9.62 -21.18 0.21
C GLU A 244 -10.81 -20.21 0.31
N LEU A 245 -10.54 -18.89 0.31
CA LEU A 245 -11.58 -17.87 0.43
C LEU A 245 -12.25 -17.51 -0.90
N GLY A 246 -11.90 -18.19 -2.01
CA GLY A 246 -12.48 -17.95 -3.33
C GLY A 246 -12.11 -16.61 -3.96
N ILE A 247 -10.92 -16.08 -3.62
CA ILE A 247 -10.35 -14.86 -4.18
C ILE A 247 -9.16 -15.24 -5.09
N GLU A 248 -9.47 -15.95 -6.15
CA GLU A 248 -8.47 -16.53 -7.07
C GLU A 248 -7.58 -15.48 -7.74
N GLU A 249 -8.14 -14.30 -8.00
CA GLU A 249 -7.41 -13.16 -8.56
C GLU A 249 -6.56 -12.39 -7.52
N GLY A 250 -6.52 -12.82 -6.25
CA GLY A 250 -5.70 -12.21 -5.21
C GLY A 250 -4.24 -12.08 -5.61
N VAL A 251 -3.59 -10.99 -5.23
CA VAL A 251 -2.23 -10.63 -5.65
C VAL A 251 -1.26 -10.78 -4.49
N ILE A 252 -0.08 -11.31 -4.77
CA ILE A 252 1.02 -11.45 -3.81
C ILE A 252 2.22 -10.65 -4.32
N VAL A 253 2.72 -9.73 -3.48
CA VAL A 253 3.97 -9.02 -3.70
C VAL A 253 5.05 -9.67 -2.85
N ALA A 254 6.05 -10.26 -3.49
CA ALA A 254 7.22 -10.80 -2.80
C ALA A 254 8.31 -9.73 -2.74
N ARG A 255 8.59 -9.23 -1.52
CA ARG A 255 9.66 -8.29 -1.27
C ARG A 255 10.95 -9.02 -0.92
N THR A 256 12.06 -8.58 -1.52
CA THR A 256 13.40 -9.01 -1.15
C THR A 256 14.19 -7.87 -0.52
N ASP A 257 14.76 -8.13 0.64
CA ASP A 257 15.70 -7.26 1.35
C ASP A 257 17.15 -7.67 1.13
N SER A 258 17.41 -8.65 0.25
CA SER A 258 18.74 -9.24 0.04
C SER A 258 19.79 -8.26 -0.47
N LEU A 259 19.40 -7.11 -1.05
CA LEU A 259 20.35 -6.09 -1.49
C LEU A 259 21.19 -5.57 -0.32
N GLY A 260 20.53 -5.21 0.80
CA GLY A 260 21.18 -4.71 2.01
C GLY A 260 21.36 -5.74 3.12
N ALA A 261 20.80 -6.96 3.01
CA ALA A 261 20.90 -8.00 4.02
C ALA A 261 22.19 -8.82 3.83
N GLY A 262 23.09 -8.75 4.80
CA GLY A 262 24.34 -9.52 4.80
C GLY A 262 24.30 -10.85 5.56
N LEU A 263 23.19 -11.16 6.24
CA LEU A 263 23.08 -12.26 7.20
C LEU A 263 21.89 -13.18 6.90
N THR A 264 22.00 -14.45 7.32
CA THR A 264 20.88 -15.39 7.37
C THR A 264 20.93 -16.22 8.66
N LYS A 265 19.75 -16.50 9.21
CA LYS A 265 19.62 -17.30 10.44
C LYS A 265 19.79 -18.78 10.18
N GLN A 266 19.36 -19.22 9.02
CA GLN A 266 19.36 -20.62 8.60
C GLN A 266 19.94 -20.75 7.19
N ILE A 267 20.33 -21.95 6.84
CA ILE A 267 20.83 -22.31 5.52
C ILE A 267 19.92 -23.34 4.89
N ALA A 268 19.83 -23.34 3.57
CA ALA A 268 19.02 -24.32 2.83
C ALA A 268 19.65 -25.70 2.94
N VAL A 269 18.82 -26.73 3.11
CA VAL A 269 19.26 -28.12 3.05
C VAL A 269 19.66 -28.45 1.61
N SER A 270 20.83 -29.04 1.44
CA SER A 270 21.38 -29.47 0.16
C SER A 270 21.88 -30.91 0.31
N GLU A 271 21.23 -31.84 -0.40
CA GLU A 271 21.51 -33.29 -0.32
C GLU A 271 22.45 -33.75 -1.43
N LYS A 272 22.48 -33.01 -2.54
CA LYS A 272 23.30 -33.35 -3.71
C LYS A 272 23.69 -32.12 -4.52
N PRO A 273 24.77 -32.22 -5.32
CA PRO A 273 25.16 -31.16 -6.24
C PRO A 273 24.02 -30.76 -7.18
N GLY A 274 23.78 -29.45 -7.32
CA GLY A 274 22.81 -28.89 -8.27
C GLY A 274 21.35 -28.96 -7.84
N ASP A 275 21.05 -29.37 -6.62
CA ASP A 275 19.69 -29.26 -6.08
C ASP A 275 19.33 -27.80 -5.69
N LEU A 276 18.09 -27.56 -5.26
CA LEU A 276 17.65 -26.21 -4.86
C LEU A 276 18.44 -25.68 -3.66
N GLY A 277 18.85 -26.55 -2.72
CA GLY A 277 19.66 -26.17 -1.59
C GLY A 277 21.06 -25.68 -2.03
N ASP A 278 21.70 -26.38 -2.96
CA ASP A 278 22.99 -25.97 -3.55
C ASP A 278 22.85 -24.59 -4.22
N LEU A 279 21.79 -24.36 -4.99
CA LEU A 279 21.50 -23.07 -5.63
C LEU A 279 21.33 -21.95 -4.59
N TYR A 280 20.52 -22.18 -3.57
CA TYR A 280 20.24 -21.17 -2.53
C TYR A 280 21.44 -20.86 -1.64
N ASN A 281 22.31 -21.84 -1.43
CA ASN A 281 23.55 -21.67 -0.68
C ASN A 281 24.68 -20.97 -1.48
N SER A 282 24.48 -20.73 -2.78
CA SER A 282 25.53 -20.26 -3.71
C SER A 282 26.26 -18.99 -3.27
N TYR A 283 25.63 -18.15 -2.45
CA TYR A 283 26.16 -16.85 -2.05
C TYR A 283 26.67 -16.80 -0.60
N LEU A 284 26.60 -17.91 0.15
CA LEU A 284 27.13 -17.97 1.51
C LEU A 284 28.65 -17.85 1.53
N ASP A 285 29.17 -17.23 2.58
CA ASP A 285 30.60 -17.24 2.87
C ASP A 285 30.97 -18.57 3.54
N CYS A 286 31.79 -19.36 2.86
CA CYS A 286 32.11 -20.73 3.25
C CYS A 286 33.63 -21.00 3.17
N ASP A 287 34.10 -21.90 3.99
CA ASP A 287 35.44 -22.47 3.90
C ASP A 287 35.44 -23.79 3.12
N GLU A 288 36.53 -24.09 2.45
CA GLU A 288 36.74 -25.41 1.84
C GLU A 288 36.75 -26.51 2.90
N VAL A 289 36.21 -27.67 2.59
CA VAL A 289 36.12 -28.79 3.51
C VAL A 289 37.24 -29.79 3.24
N ASP A 290 38.07 -30.06 4.25
CA ASP A 290 38.86 -31.26 4.30
C ASP A 290 38.01 -32.39 4.93
N LEU A 291 37.61 -33.35 4.13
CA LEU A 291 36.74 -34.46 4.55
C LEU A 291 37.36 -35.28 5.71
N SER A 292 38.67 -35.26 5.86
CA SER A 292 39.36 -35.96 6.95
C SER A 292 39.23 -35.27 8.32
N THR A 293 38.81 -34.01 8.33
CA THR A 293 38.71 -33.18 9.55
C THR A 293 37.27 -32.92 9.98
N ILE A 294 36.26 -33.39 9.24
CA ILE A 294 34.84 -33.23 9.57
C ILE A 294 34.50 -33.92 10.87
N LYS A 295 33.84 -33.22 11.76
CA LYS A 295 33.26 -33.72 13.01
C LYS A 295 31.78 -33.95 12.87
N SER A 296 31.20 -34.82 13.71
CA SER A 296 29.76 -35.15 13.70
C SER A 296 28.83 -33.96 13.88
N ASN A 297 29.29 -32.84 14.44
CA ASN A 297 28.51 -31.63 14.66
C ASN A 297 28.80 -30.54 13.62
N ASP A 298 29.65 -30.77 12.65
CA ASP A 298 29.92 -29.80 11.59
C ASP A 298 28.76 -29.74 10.61
N VAL A 299 28.34 -28.53 10.25
CA VAL A 299 27.40 -28.31 9.18
C VAL A 299 28.18 -28.23 7.88
N VAL A 300 27.88 -29.15 6.97
CA VAL A 300 28.48 -29.21 5.63
C VAL A 300 27.36 -29.16 4.62
N ILE A 301 27.53 -28.37 3.58
CA ILE A 301 26.50 -28.14 2.53
C ILE A 301 27.13 -28.23 1.15
N TYR A 302 26.30 -28.42 0.12
CA TYR A 302 26.73 -28.18 -1.24
C TYR A 302 26.64 -26.67 -1.57
N GLN A 303 27.66 -26.18 -2.25
CA GLN A 303 27.74 -24.85 -2.83
C GLN A 303 28.42 -24.93 -4.19
N ASN A 304 27.68 -24.64 -5.25
CA ASN A 304 28.16 -24.78 -6.64
C ASN A 304 28.73 -26.18 -6.93
N GLY A 305 28.04 -27.20 -6.44
CA GLY A 305 28.42 -28.61 -6.63
C GLY A 305 29.57 -29.13 -5.76
N ARG A 306 30.10 -28.33 -4.84
CA ARG A 306 31.20 -28.72 -3.94
C ARG A 306 30.72 -28.74 -2.49
N LEU A 307 31.26 -29.66 -1.70
CA LEU A 307 31.05 -29.67 -0.25
C LEU A 307 31.87 -28.56 0.40
N VAL A 308 31.21 -27.71 1.19
CA VAL A 308 31.82 -26.58 1.90
C VAL A 308 31.24 -26.46 3.31
N LYS A 309 31.98 -25.75 4.18
CA LYS A 309 31.55 -25.44 5.54
C LYS A 309 31.18 -23.96 5.64
N PRO A 310 29.89 -23.62 5.87
CA PRO A 310 29.45 -22.24 6.04
C PRO A 310 30.10 -21.60 7.26
N LYS A 311 30.58 -20.36 7.12
CA LYS A 311 31.08 -19.59 8.24
C LYS A 311 29.95 -19.16 9.15
N ARG A 312 30.05 -19.58 10.41
CA ARG A 312 29.06 -19.24 11.44
C ARG A 312 29.67 -18.17 12.38
N LEU A 313 28.91 -17.08 12.54
CA LEU A 313 29.31 -16.00 13.44
C LEU A 313 29.06 -16.38 14.92
N ALA A 314 29.65 -15.62 15.85
CA ALA A 314 29.41 -15.79 17.29
C ALA A 314 27.91 -15.61 17.69
N SER A 315 27.15 -14.84 16.90
CA SER A 315 25.70 -14.68 17.00
C SER A 315 24.88 -15.89 16.55
N ASN A 316 25.53 -16.97 16.11
CA ASN A 316 24.93 -18.12 15.46
C ASN A 316 24.31 -17.87 14.07
N LEU A 317 24.50 -16.68 13.50
CA LEU A 317 24.09 -16.35 12.13
C LEU A 317 25.16 -16.78 11.11
N PHE A 318 24.71 -17.00 9.87
CA PHE A 318 25.61 -17.23 8.73
C PHE A 318 25.73 -15.94 7.93
N GLN A 319 26.84 -15.78 7.22
CA GLN A 319 27.16 -14.58 6.46
C GLN A 319 27.13 -14.85 4.96
N PHE A 320 26.60 -13.91 4.19
CA PHE A 320 26.73 -13.90 2.74
C PHE A 320 28.04 -13.21 2.31
N ARG A 321 28.58 -13.63 1.17
CA ARG A 321 29.74 -12.95 0.58
C ARG A 321 29.38 -11.51 0.22
N LYS A 322 30.28 -10.58 0.49
CA LYS A 322 30.13 -9.17 0.12
C LYS A 322 29.97 -9.02 -1.40
N GLY A 323 29.16 -8.06 -1.83
CA GLY A 323 28.90 -7.75 -3.25
C GLY A 323 27.94 -8.70 -3.96
N THR A 324 27.29 -9.63 -3.25
CA THR A 324 26.33 -10.59 -3.84
C THR A 324 24.88 -10.17 -3.71
N GLY A 325 24.59 -8.98 -3.20
CA GLY A 325 23.23 -8.52 -2.92
C GLY A 325 22.33 -8.50 -4.16
N GLU A 326 22.78 -7.94 -5.29
CA GLU A 326 22.01 -7.89 -6.52
C GLU A 326 21.71 -9.29 -7.09
N ASP A 327 22.71 -10.20 -7.07
CA ASP A 327 22.53 -11.57 -7.54
C ASP A 327 21.49 -12.32 -6.70
N ARG A 328 21.53 -12.12 -5.37
CA ARG A 328 20.54 -12.69 -4.45
C ARG A 328 19.15 -12.11 -4.67
N CYS A 329 19.02 -10.80 -4.88
CA CYS A 329 17.75 -10.19 -5.23
C CYS A 329 17.16 -10.79 -6.50
N VAL A 330 17.96 -10.96 -7.54
CA VAL A 330 17.50 -11.57 -8.80
C VAL A 330 17.03 -13.01 -8.59
N LEU A 331 17.78 -13.80 -7.81
CA LEU A 331 17.40 -15.17 -7.46
C LEU A 331 16.08 -15.20 -6.66
N ASP A 332 15.94 -14.33 -5.65
CA ASP A 332 14.74 -14.21 -4.84
C ASP A 332 13.51 -13.87 -5.70
N CYS A 333 13.65 -12.91 -6.60
CA CYS A 333 12.58 -12.50 -7.50
C CYS A 333 12.14 -13.64 -8.42
N ILE A 334 13.09 -14.32 -9.08
CA ILE A 334 12.78 -15.43 -10.00
C ILE A 334 12.10 -16.58 -9.27
N THR A 335 12.62 -16.97 -8.10
CA THR A 335 12.07 -18.11 -7.34
C THR A 335 10.70 -17.77 -6.76
N SER A 336 10.50 -16.56 -6.27
CA SER A 336 9.20 -16.09 -5.76
C SER A 336 8.11 -16.09 -6.84
N LEU A 337 8.42 -15.54 -8.02
CA LEU A 337 7.48 -15.52 -9.15
C LEU A 337 7.15 -16.93 -9.66
N LYS A 338 8.10 -17.86 -9.64
CA LYS A 338 7.85 -19.27 -9.99
C LYS A 338 7.05 -20.03 -8.95
N ASN A 339 6.89 -19.50 -7.74
CA ASN A 339 6.25 -20.17 -6.61
C ASN A 339 5.04 -19.39 -6.04
N GLY A 340 4.31 -18.68 -6.89
CA GLY A 340 3.00 -18.14 -6.55
C GLY A 340 2.94 -16.66 -6.23
N ALA A 341 4.05 -15.92 -6.22
CA ALA A 341 4.03 -14.45 -6.23
C ALA A 341 3.62 -13.92 -7.60
N ASP A 342 2.98 -12.76 -7.64
CA ASP A 342 2.55 -12.08 -8.87
C ASP A 342 3.44 -10.88 -9.21
N LEU A 343 3.94 -10.24 -8.18
CA LEU A 343 4.76 -9.03 -8.26
C LEU A 343 5.98 -9.20 -7.37
N ILE A 344 7.03 -8.48 -7.70
CA ILE A 344 8.26 -8.42 -6.91
C ILE A 344 8.48 -7.01 -6.38
N TRP A 345 9.14 -6.91 -5.24
CA TRP A 345 9.62 -5.64 -4.68
C TRP A 345 11.07 -5.85 -4.23
N ILE A 346 11.98 -5.09 -4.86
CA ILE A 346 13.38 -5.05 -4.45
C ILE A 346 13.56 -3.82 -3.56
N GLU A 347 13.86 -4.02 -2.28
CA GLU A 347 14.15 -2.91 -1.38
C GLU A 347 15.54 -2.34 -1.69
N THR A 348 15.59 -1.06 -2.06
CA THR A 348 16.80 -0.35 -2.47
C THR A 348 17.20 0.70 -1.46
N GLU A 349 18.47 1.11 -1.49
CA GLU A 349 19.01 2.16 -0.61
C GLU A 349 18.88 3.57 -1.23
N LYS A 350 18.68 3.65 -2.54
CA LYS A 350 18.66 4.90 -3.33
C LYS A 350 17.67 4.80 -4.50
N PRO A 351 17.09 5.92 -4.94
CA PRO A 351 16.20 5.96 -6.10
C PRO A 351 17.03 5.98 -7.41
N HIS A 352 17.58 4.83 -7.79
CA HIS A 352 18.46 4.71 -8.96
C HIS A 352 17.85 3.80 -10.01
N ILE A 353 17.27 4.40 -11.08
CA ILE A 353 16.51 3.67 -12.12
C ILE A 353 17.38 2.62 -12.81
N GLU A 354 18.64 2.94 -13.14
CA GLU A 354 19.54 2.03 -13.85
C GLU A 354 19.86 0.77 -13.03
N GLN A 355 20.09 0.90 -11.72
CA GLN A 355 20.33 -0.25 -10.84
C GLN A 355 19.11 -1.17 -10.80
N ILE A 356 17.93 -0.60 -10.57
CA ILE A 356 16.67 -1.36 -10.53
C ILE A 356 16.43 -2.03 -11.88
N GLY A 357 16.56 -1.27 -12.98
CA GLY A 357 16.36 -1.76 -14.34
C GLY A 357 17.32 -2.88 -14.72
N SER A 358 18.58 -2.82 -14.27
CA SER A 358 19.57 -3.87 -14.48
C SER A 358 19.15 -5.20 -13.81
N MET A 359 18.72 -5.15 -12.55
CA MET A 359 18.25 -6.34 -11.84
C MET A 359 16.96 -6.89 -12.48
N VAL A 360 15.99 -6.02 -12.78
CA VAL A 360 14.71 -6.42 -13.39
C VAL A 360 14.91 -7.01 -14.80
N LYS A 361 15.84 -6.49 -15.59
CA LYS A 361 16.21 -7.07 -16.88
C LYS A 361 16.70 -8.51 -16.74
N ARG A 362 17.53 -8.78 -15.71
CA ARG A 362 18.01 -10.14 -15.42
C ARG A 362 16.85 -11.07 -15.00
N VAL A 363 15.90 -10.58 -14.21
CA VAL A 363 14.67 -11.33 -13.88
C VAL A 363 13.85 -11.61 -15.13
N ARG A 364 13.65 -10.62 -16.00
CA ARG A 364 12.87 -10.74 -17.24
C ARG A 364 13.49 -11.65 -18.29
N ASN A 365 14.78 -11.90 -18.23
CA ASN A 365 15.41 -12.93 -19.07
C ASN A 365 14.86 -14.35 -18.76
N VAL A 366 14.28 -14.57 -17.57
CA VAL A 366 13.69 -15.84 -17.13
C VAL A 366 12.17 -15.76 -17.07
N ILE A 367 11.62 -14.63 -16.67
CA ILE A 367 10.18 -14.35 -16.51
C ILE A 367 9.88 -13.02 -17.22
N PRO A 368 9.56 -13.06 -18.53
CA PRO A 368 9.49 -11.86 -19.37
C PRO A 368 8.46 -10.81 -18.94
N ASP A 369 7.38 -11.22 -18.28
CA ASP A 369 6.27 -10.39 -17.81
C ASP A 369 6.39 -9.94 -16.36
N ALA A 370 7.56 -10.15 -15.72
CA ALA A 370 7.80 -9.72 -14.35
C ALA A 370 7.55 -8.22 -14.16
N LYS A 371 6.77 -7.87 -13.13
CA LYS A 371 6.39 -6.51 -12.77
C LYS A 371 6.85 -6.18 -11.36
N VAL A 372 7.18 -4.91 -11.13
CA VAL A 372 7.80 -4.45 -9.89
C VAL A 372 6.85 -3.51 -9.14
N VAL A 373 6.80 -3.68 -7.82
CA VAL A 373 6.33 -2.68 -6.86
C VAL A 373 7.55 -1.95 -6.33
N TYR A 374 7.51 -0.64 -6.25
CA TYR A 374 8.65 0.16 -5.82
C TYR A 374 8.28 1.15 -4.72
N ASN A 375 9.09 1.15 -3.66
CA ASN A 375 8.99 2.11 -2.58
C ASN A 375 9.74 3.39 -2.94
N ASN A 376 8.99 4.46 -3.23
CA ASN A 376 9.54 5.82 -3.29
C ASN A 376 9.74 6.31 -1.86
N SER A 377 10.70 5.72 -1.16
CA SER A 377 10.86 5.86 0.28
C SER A 377 11.06 7.31 0.73
N PRO A 378 10.37 7.77 1.78
CA PRO A 378 10.67 9.04 2.41
C PRO A 378 12.01 9.04 3.18
N SER A 379 12.63 7.87 3.38
CA SER A 379 13.99 7.75 3.94
C SER A 379 15.08 8.19 2.96
N PHE A 380 14.78 8.24 1.66
CA PHE A 380 15.71 8.77 0.69
C PHE A 380 15.78 10.29 0.80
N ASN A 381 16.99 10.85 0.82
CA ASN A 381 17.16 12.26 0.53
C ASN A 381 17.04 12.47 -0.99
N TRP A 382 15.81 12.66 -1.48
CA TRP A 382 15.50 12.79 -2.91
C TRP A 382 16.30 13.91 -3.55
N THR A 383 16.33 15.09 -2.94
CA THR A 383 17.07 16.24 -3.45
C THR A 383 18.55 15.93 -3.62
N LEU A 384 19.19 15.43 -2.54
CA LEU A 384 20.61 15.10 -2.59
C LEU A 384 20.94 14.02 -3.62
N ASN A 385 20.16 12.93 -3.64
CA ASN A 385 20.38 11.82 -4.57
C ASN A 385 20.31 12.29 -6.03
N PHE A 386 19.33 13.10 -6.39
CA PHE A 386 19.18 13.55 -7.78
C PHE A 386 20.17 14.65 -8.14
N ARG A 387 20.48 15.57 -7.23
CA ARG A 387 21.57 16.55 -7.44
C ARG A 387 22.92 15.85 -7.65
N GLN A 388 23.23 14.79 -6.90
CA GLN A 388 24.43 13.99 -7.10
C GLN A 388 24.43 13.27 -8.45
N GLN A 389 23.30 12.64 -8.84
CA GLN A 389 23.18 11.99 -10.16
C GLN A 389 23.41 12.98 -11.30
N VAL A 390 22.81 14.17 -11.23
CA VAL A 390 23.02 15.22 -12.23
C VAL A 390 24.48 15.67 -12.28
N PHE A 391 25.09 15.88 -11.09
CA PHE A 391 26.50 16.27 -10.98
C PHE A 391 27.41 15.21 -11.62
N ASP A 392 27.23 13.93 -11.25
CA ASP A 392 28.04 12.81 -11.75
C ASP A 392 27.86 12.62 -13.28
N ASP A 393 26.67 12.87 -13.81
CA ASP A 393 26.42 12.82 -15.26
C ASP A 393 27.04 14.01 -16.00
N TRP A 394 26.98 15.21 -15.41
CA TRP A 394 27.64 16.39 -15.98
C TRP A 394 29.16 16.27 -15.95
N GLU A 395 29.73 15.66 -14.90
CA GLU A 395 31.15 15.34 -14.84
C GLU A 395 31.58 14.40 -15.98
N LYS A 396 30.81 13.33 -16.25
CA LYS A 396 31.05 12.43 -17.38
C LYS A 396 30.94 13.13 -18.74
N LEU A 397 30.12 14.18 -18.83
CA LEU A 397 29.93 15.00 -20.04
C LEU A 397 30.92 16.17 -20.13
N GLU A 398 31.92 16.22 -19.23
CA GLU A 398 32.96 17.26 -19.16
C GLU A 398 32.39 18.70 -19.08
N LYS A 399 31.22 18.86 -18.44
CA LYS A 399 30.65 20.19 -18.18
C LYS A 399 31.47 20.95 -17.13
N ASP A 400 31.44 22.28 -17.18
CA ASP A 400 32.03 23.12 -16.15
C ASP A 400 31.28 22.99 -14.84
N LEU A 401 31.92 22.39 -13.84
CA LEU A 401 31.38 22.17 -12.48
C LEU A 401 32.04 23.06 -11.42
N THR A 402 32.85 24.04 -11.82
CA THR A 402 33.60 24.91 -10.88
C THR A 402 32.71 25.70 -9.93
N ALA A 403 31.46 25.93 -10.29
CA ALA A 403 30.46 26.60 -9.45
C ALA A 403 29.86 25.67 -8.36
N TYR A 404 30.09 24.36 -8.41
CA TYR A 404 29.46 23.38 -7.56
C TYR A 404 30.47 22.62 -6.70
N ASP A 405 30.08 22.35 -5.43
CA ASP A 405 30.80 21.46 -4.53
C ASP A 405 29.96 20.19 -4.31
N ARG A 406 30.44 19.05 -4.80
CA ARG A 406 29.74 17.76 -4.72
C ARG A 406 29.37 17.36 -3.28
N ASN A 407 30.13 17.79 -2.29
CA ASN A 407 29.88 17.48 -0.88
C ASN A 407 28.88 18.44 -0.21
N ARG A 408 28.51 19.50 -0.91
CA ARG A 408 27.65 20.59 -0.38
C ARG A 408 26.42 20.86 -1.24
N LEU A 409 25.98 19.91 -2.05
CA LEU A 409 24.86 20.07 -2.98
C LEU A 409 23.52 20.37 -2.30
N MET A 410 23.42 20.26 -0.98
CA MET A 410 22.24 20.63 -0.18
C MET A 410 22.24 22.10 0.28
N ASP A 411 23.30 22.84 0.01
CA ASP A 411 23.35 24.26 0.38
C ASP A 411 22.25 25.05 -0.37
N GLU A 412 21.54 25.93 0.33
CA GLU A 412 20.46 26.77 -0.22
C GLU A 412 20.89 27.61 -1.43
N LYS A 413 22.19 27.98 -1.51
CA LYS A 413 22.74 28.72 -2.67
C LYS A 413 22.58 27.98 -4.01
N TYR A 414 22.29 26.66 -3.98
CA TYR A 414 22.10 25.84 -5.17
C TYR A 414 20.62 25.62 -5.53
N ASP A 415 19.65 26.06 -4.71
CA ASP A 415 18.24 25.72 -4.88
C ASP A 415 17.66 26.17 -6.24
N ASP A 416 18.10 27.33 -6.75
CA ASP A 416 17.69 27.86 -8.06
C ASP A 416 18.74 27.64 -9.18
N SER A 417 19.75 26.81 -8.92
CA SER A 417 20.79 26.52 -9.91
C SER A 417 20.30 25.61 -11.04
N GLU A 418 20.96 25.66 -12.21
CA GLU A 418 20.65 24.77 -13.33
C GLU A 418 20.73 23.29 -12.92
N LEU A 419 21.68 22.92 -12.06
CA LEU A 419 21.82 21.57 -11.51
C LEU A 419 20.58 21.17 -10.72
N SER A 420 20.08 22.04 -9.87
CA SER A 420 18.87 21.78 -9.05
C SER A 420 17.61 21.71 -9.90
N ILE A 421 17.47 22.60 -10.89
CA ILE A 421 16.34 22.56 -11.83
C ILE A 421 16.31 21.25 -12.62
N GLU A 422 17.47 20.78 -13.08
CA GLU A 422 17.58 19.48 -13.76
C GLU A 422 17.24 18.32 -12.82
N ALA A 423 17.75 18.35 -11.57
CA ALA A 423 17.43 17.35 -10.55
C ALA A 423 15.91 17.29 -10.25
N ASP A 424 15.27 18.44 -10.07
CA ASP A 424 13.82 18.54 -9.84
C ASP A 424 13.00 18.02 -11.03
N ASN A 425 13.46 18.25 -12.27
CA ASN A 425 12.84 17.70 -13.46
C ASN A 425 12.94 16.16 -13.49
N ARG A 426 14.09 15.59 -13.09
CA ARG A 426 14.25 14.13 -12.98
C ARG A 426 13.37 13.56 -11.87
N ILE A 427 13.25 14.21 -10.72
CA ILE A 427 12.33 13.80 -9.64
C ILE A 427 10.89 13.82 -10.14
N ARG A 428 10.48 14.87 -10.84
CA ARG A 428 9.12 15.01 -11.40
C ARG A 428 8.76 13.88 -12.36
N THR A 429 9.70 13.41 -13.15
CA THR A 429 9.47 12.36 -14.15
C THR A 429 9.78 10.96 -13.64
N PHE A 430 10.37 10.82 -12.46
CA PHE A 430 10.91 9.58 -11.93
C PHE A 430 9.97 8.38 -12.05
N GLN A 431 8.72 8.52 -11.59
CA GLN A 431 7.77 7.41 -11.60
C GLN A 431 7.45 6.94 -13.03
N ARG A 432 7.26 7.87 -13.95
CA ARG A 432 7.00 7.56 -15.36
C ARG A 432 8.20 6.88 -16.01
N ASP A 433 9.39 7.41 -15.77
CA ASP A 433 10.62 6.92 -16.40
C ASP A 433 11.01 5.56 -15.81
N ALA A 434 10.92 5.38 -14.50
CA ALA A 434 11.13 4.10 -13.83
C ALA A 434 10.10 3.03 -14.23
N SER A 435 8.83 3.42 -14.46
CA SER A 435 7.82 2.48 -14.98
C SER A 435 8.18 1.96 -16.36
N ARG A 436 8.68 2.83 -17.24
CA ARG A 436 9.06 2.47 -18.60
C ARG A 436 10.38 1.69 -18.65
N GLU A 437 11.38 2.09 -17.88
CA GLU A 437 12.76 1.62 -18.01
C GLU A 437 13.10 0.47 -17.07
N ALA A 438 12.51 0.48 -15.88
CA ALA A 438 12.76 -0.52 -14.84
C ALA A 438 11.57 -1.46 -14.56
N GLY A 439 10.49 -1.38 -15.34
CA GLY A 439 9.36 -2.30 -15.21
C GLY A 439 8.51 -2.11 -13.95
N ILE A 440 8.49 -0.90 -13.38
CA ILE A 440 7.74 -0.61 -12.17
C ILE A 440 6.27 -0.40 -12.51
N PHE A 441 5.45 -1.39 -12.13
CA PHE A 441 3.99 -1.36 -12.27
C PHE A 441 3.33 -0.49 -11.20
N HIS A 442 3.83 -0.55 -9.96
CA HIS A 442 3.23 0.15 -8.83
C HIS A 442 4.25 0.95 -8.05
N HIS A 443 3.99 2.25 -7.92
CA HIS A 443 4.75 3.16 -7.08
C HIS A 443 4.01 3.42 -5.77
N LEU A 444 4.68 3.29 -4.64
CA LEU A 444 4.14 3.65 -3.34
C LEU A 444 5.09 4.57 -2.57
N ILE A 445 4.52 5.35 -1.67
CA ILE A 445 5.25 6.05 -0.61
C ILE A 445 4.74 5.51 0.72
N THR A 446 5.62 5.01 1.57
CA THR A 446 5.23 4.31 2.79
C THR A 446 4.66 5.22 3.87
N LEU A 447 5.27 6.39 4.12
CA LEU A 447 5.00 7.26 5.27
C LEU A 447 4.53 8.69 4.93
N PRO A 448 3.93 9.01 3.77
CA PRO A 448 3.70 10.40 3.37
C PRO A 448 2.71 11.09 4.29
N THR A 449 1.67 10.39 4.74
CA THR A 449 0.62 10.95 5.58
C THR A 449 1.07 11.18 7.03
N TYR A 450 2.02 10.39 7.51
CA TYR A 450 2.70 10.64 8.78
C TYR A 450 3.48 11.95 8.74
N HIS A 451 4.34 12.14 7.74
CA HIS A 451 5.13 13.36 7.59
C HIS A 451 4.26 14.60 7.36
N THR A 452 3.20 14.47 6.55
CA THR A 452 2.25 15.57 6.31
C THR A 452 1.54 15.97 7.60
N ALA A 453 1.07 15.00 8.40
CA ALA A 453 0.42 15.28 9.67
C ALA A 453 1.38 15.96 10.67
N ALA A 454 2.62 15.46 10.78
CA ALA A 454 3.63 16.04 11.65
C ALA A 454 3.96 17.50 11.27
N LEU A 455 4.23 17.76 9.99
CA LEU A 455 4.53 19.10 9.49
C LEU A 455 3.36 20.08 9.70
N SER A 456 2.13 19.62 9.39
CA SER A 456 0.94 20.47 9.55
C SER A 456 0.66 20.79 11.02
N THR A 457 0.85 19.80 11.91
CA THR A 457 0.67 19.98 13.36
C THR A 457 1.73 20.91 13.94
N ASP A 458 3.00 20.78 13.54
CA ASP A 458 4.08 21.67 13.97
C ASP A 458 3.78 23.12 13.59
N ASN A 459 3.46 23.37 12.32
CA ASN A 459 3.12 24.70 11.82
C ASN A 459 1.93 25.32 12.56
N LEU A 460 0.86 24.55 12.78
CA LEU A 460 -0.31 25.01 13.52
C LEU A 460 0.06 25.34 14.98
N SER A 461 0.80 24.44 15.65
CA SER A 461 1.19 24.61 17.04
C SER A 461 2.02 25.89 17.23
N LYS A 462 3.01 26.12 16.38
CA LYS A 462 3.86 27.31 16.41
C LYS A 462 3.05 28.61 16.30
N LEU A 463 2.04 28.62 15.43
CA LEU A 463 1.24 29.84 15.21
C LEU A 463 0.14 30.00 16.27
N TYR A 464 -0.56 28.92 16.62
CA TYR A 464 -1.69 28.97 17.56
C TYR A 464 -1.25 29.32 18.99
N PHE A 465 -0.15 28.73 19.46
CA PHE A 465 0.41 29.01 20.79
C PHE A 465 1.35 30.21 20.84
N GLY A 466 1.66 30.83 19.68
CA GLY A 466 2.39 32.08 19.56
C GLY A 466 1.45 33.29 19.50
N ASP A 467 1.96 34.39 18.98
CA ASP A 467 1.24 35.67 18.93
C ASP A 467 0.04 35.69 17.96
N GLU A 468 0.01 34.75 17.01
CA GLU A 468 -1.08 34.64 16.02
C GLU A 468 -2.38 34.05 16.62
N GLY A 469 -2.31 33.22 17.65
CA GLY A 469 -3.47 32.64 18.32
C GLY A 469 -4.47 32.00 17.33
N MET A 470 -5.75 32.37 17.45
CA MET A 470 -6.80 31.87 16.57
C MET A 470 -6.58 32.22 15.08
N LEU A 471 -5.91 33.31 14.78
CA LEU A 471 -5.59 33.68 13.40
C LEU A 471 -4.66 32.65 12.76
N GLY A 472 -3.75 32.05 13.54
CA GLY A 472 -2.89 30.96 13.09
C GLY A 472 -3.71 29.77 12.55
N TYR A 473 -4.71 29.30 13.31
CA TYR A 473 -5.63 28.27 12.85
C TYR A 473 -6.44 28.70 11.61
N VAL A 474 -7.06 29.86 11.69
CA VAL A 474 -7.93 30.37 10.61
C VAL A 474 -7.16 30.52 9.30
N SER A 475 -5.94 31.08 9.33
CA SER A 475 -5.13 31.33 8.14
C SER A 475 -4.51 30.04 7.56
N GLN A 476 -4.04 29.14 8.40
CA GLN A 476 -3.33 27.94 7.96
C GLN A 476 -4.24 26.78 7.60
N VAL A 477 -5.40 26.69 8.24
CA VAL A 477 -6.32 25.57 8.07
C VAL A 477 -7.64 26.04 7.47
N GLN A 478 -8.49 26.71 8.24
CA GLN A 478 -9.89 26.96 7.90
C GLN A 478 -10.07 27.70 6.55
N ARG A 479 -9.35 28.81 6.32
CA ARG A 479 -9.44 29.55 5.05
C ARG A 479 -8.98 28.73 3.85
N LYS A 480 -7.97 27.86 4.04
CA LYS A 480 -7.47 27.00 2.97
C LYS A 480 -8.46 25.89 2.65
N GLU A 481 -9.03 25.24 3.67
CA GLU A 481 -10.05 24.22 3.51
C GLU A 481 -11.28 24.76 2.78
N ILE A 482 -11.77 25.94 3.18
CA ILE A 482 -12.92 26.61 2.53
C ILE A 482 -12.60 26.90 1.06
N ARG A 483 -11.46 27.55 0.77
CA ARG A 483 -11.08 27.93 -0.59
C ARG A 483 -10.82 26.74 -1.51
N GLN A 484 -10.31 25.66 -0.95
CA GLN A 484 -10.02 24.41 -1.67
C GLN A 484 -11.19 23.44 -1.62
N GLU A 485 -12.29 23.83 -0.98
CA GLU A 485 -13.50 22.98 -0.82
C GLU A 485 -13.14 21.57 -0.29
N ILE A 486 -12.31 21.50 0.75
CA ILE A 486 -11.96 20.24 1.39
C ILE A 486 -13.19 19.71 2.13
N ALA A 487 -13.53 18.44 1.90
CA ALA A 487 -14.76 17.84 2.43
C ALA A 487 -14.91 17.95 3.96
N CYS A 488 -13.79 17.89 4.70
CA CYS A 488 -13.80 17.94 6.17
C CYS A 488 -14.13 19.34 6.76
N VAL A 489 -14.21 20.42 5.95
CA VAL A 489 -14.76 21.71 6.40
C VAL A 489 -16.13 21.51 7.01
N LYS A 490 -16.97 20.71 6.36
CA LYS A 490 -18.27 20.28 6.87
C LYS A 490 -18.11 19.03 7.74
N HIS A 491 -17.41 19.17 8.87
CA HIS A 491 -17.02 18.02 9.69
C HIS A 491 -18.19 17.19 10.24
N GLN A 492 -19.36 17.80 10.51
CA GLN A 492 -20.56 17.05 10.93
C GLN A 492 -21.07 16.15 9.79
N ASN A 493 -21.12 16.69 8.58
CA ASN A 493 -21.47 15.98 7.35
C ASN A 493 -20.44 14.88 7.04
N MET A 494 -19.14 15.22 7.20
CA MET A 494 -18.04 14.27 7.03
C MET A 494 -18.16 13.09 7.99
N ALA A 495 -18.67 13.33 9.21
CA ALA A 495 -18.95 12.31 10.21
C ALA A 495 -20.27 11.56 9.96
N GLY A 496 -21.11 11.99 9.03
CA GLY A 496 -22.34 11.30 8.64
C GLY A 496 -23.62 11.86 9.26
N SER A 497 -23.69 13.14 9.65
CA SER A 497 -24.91 13.75 10.23
C SER A 497 -26.11 13.63 9.29
N ASP A 498 -25.91 13.87 8.00
CA ASP A 498 -26.99 13.84 7.00
C ASP A 498 -27.51 12.42 6.79
N MET A 499 -26.63 11.42 6.78
CA MET A 499 -27.01 10.00 6.76
C MET A 499 -27.82 9.63 8.01
N GLY A 500 -27.42 10.14 9.17
CA GLY A 500 -28.17 9.94 10.41
C GLY A 500 -29.59 10.53 10.36
N ASP A 501 -29.75 11.69 9.76
CA ASP A 501 -31.06 12.33 9.55
C ASP A 501 -31.91 11.56 8.54
N GLU A 502 -31.33 11.09 7.44
CA GLU A 502 -31.99 10.22 6.46
C GLU A 502 -32.49 8.91 7.12
N HIS A 503 -31.65 8.28 7.92
CA HIS A 503 -32.04 7.05 8.65
C HIS A 503 -33.18 7.29 9.64
N LYS A 504 -33.21 8.44 10.33
CA LYS A 504 -34.34 8.78 11.22
C LYS A 504 -35.65 8.86 10.44
N GLU A 505 -35.64 9.50 9.27
CA GLU A 505 -36.81 9.56 8.40
C GLU A 505 -37.29 8.18 7.95
N TYR A 506 -36.34 7.30 7.57
CA TYR A 506 -36.69 5.93 7.17
C TYR A 506 -37.28 5.10 8.32
N PHE A 507 -36.73 5.25 9.54
CA PHE A 507 -37.15 4.42 10.67
C PHE A 507 -38.41 4.93 11.37
N SER A 508 -38.60 6.24 11.44
CA SER A 508 -39.75 6.85 12.13
C SER A 508 -40.90 7.17 11.20
N GLY A 509 -40.70 7.21 9.89
CA GLY A 509 -41.73 7.60 8.89
C GLY A 509 -42.17 9.05 8.98
N ALA A 510 -41.49 9.88 9.74
CA ALA A 510 -41.79 11.29 9.94
C ALA A 510 -40.53 12.13 9.94
N ALA A 511 -40.64 13.42 9.59
CA ALA A 511 -39.57 14.38 9.76
C ALA A 511 -39.21 14.51 11.25
N ALA A 512 -38.22 13.76 11.69
CA ALA A 512 -37.61 13.89 13.02
C ALA A 512 -36.82 15.19 13.10
N LEU A 513 -36.46 15.62 14.31
CA LEU A 513 -35.50 16.71 14.52
C LEU A 513 -34.21 16.40 13.76
N LYS A 514 -33.91 17.18 12.72
CA LYS A 514 -32.70 17.03 11.92
C LYS A 514 -31.51 17.64 12.65
N ALA A 515 -30.40 16.92 12.70
CA ALA A 515 -29.14 17.43 13.24
C ALA A 515 -28.56 18.55 12.37
N SER A 516 -28.82 18.49 11.04
CA SER A 516 -28.42 19.47 10.03
C SER A 516 -29.53 20.53 9.75
N GLY A 517 -30.20 21.00 10.80
CA GLY A 517 -31.28 21.97 10.68
C GLY A 517 -30.79 23.36 10.24
N LYS A 518 -31.67 24.10 9.52
CA LYS A 518 -31.33 25.41 8.95
C LYS A 518 -31.02 26.50 10.00
N ASP A 519 -31.51 26.37 11.23
CA ASP A 519 -31.51 27.45 12.21
C ASP A 519 -30.19 27.58 12.97
N ASN A 520 -29.53 26.48 13.36
CA ASN A 520 -28.28 26.51 14.14
C ASN A 520 -27.00 26.38 13.29
N THR A 521 -27.13 25.96 12.04
CA THR A 521 -25.96 25.69 11.16
C THR A 521 -25.92 26.58 9.91
N MET A 522 -26.87 27.50 9.77
CA MET A 522 -27.04 28.34 8.58
C MET A 522 -25.81 29.20 8.21
N ASN A 523 -24.95 29.51 9.19
CA ASN A 523 -23.71 30.27 9.00
C ASN A 523 -22.45 29.43 9.28
N GLN A 524 -22.57 28.12 9.40
CA GLN A 524 -21.46 27.19 9.58
C GLN A 524 -21.14 26.56 8.21
N PHE A 525 -20.24 27.19 7.46
CA PHE A 525 -19.69 26.67 6.18
C PHE A 525 -20.71 26.39 5.08
#